data_109d5206c221aaf7121b4da969ac9726
#
_entry.id   109d5206c221aaf7121b4da969ac9726
#
_cell.length_a   1.000
_cell.length_b   1.000
_cell.length_c   1.000
_cell.angle_alpha   90.00
_cell.angle_beta   90.00
_cell.angle_gamma   90.00
#
_symmetry.space_group_name_H-M   'P 1'
#
loop_
_entity.id
_entity.type
_entity.pdbx_description
1 polymer ?
#
loop_
_entity_poly.entity_id
_entity_poly.type
_entity_poly.pdbx_seq_one_letter_code
_entity_poly.pdbx_strand_id
1 'polypeptide(L)'
;MIRHYKISVPKSTLNNIYKKVRSYPWKMIQNVNGWEYGTNYNFLKKISQYWVSKYNWKKFENKINSFKNYKTNVDGINLHFIKEKSKNPKSRPLLLLHGWPGSVIEFLDIIPKLAHPEKYGGKIEDGFDVIVPSLPGFGFSTPTVSYTHLTLPTILRV
;
A
#
# COMPACT_ATOMS: atom_id res chain seq x y z
N MET A 1 17.88 -11.43 7.28
CA MET A 1 18.44 -10.15 7.79
C MET A 1 17.53 -9.00 7.39
N ILE A 2 17.18 -8.12 8.33
CA ILE A 2 16.38 -6.89 8.09
C ILE A 2 17.32 -5.80 7.54
N ARG A 3 16.91 -5.14 6.44
CA ARG A 3 17.66 -4.04 5.83
C ARG A 3 16.77 -2.84 5.59
N HIS A 4 17.31 -1.63 5.74
CA HIS A 4 16.62 -0.41 5.32
C HIS A 4 16.28 -0.46 3.82
N TYR A 5 15.10 0.06 3.50
CA TYR A 5 14.63 0.12 2.12
C TYR A 5 14.10 1.51 1.81
N LYS A 6 14.64 2.15 0.78
CA LYS A 6 14.12 3.40 0.25
C LYS A 6 13.30 3.10 -1.00
N ILE A 7 12.04 3.48 -1.00
CA ILE A 7 11.17 3.34 -2.16
C ILE A 7 11.64 4.35 -3.22
N SER A 8 11.94 3.85 -4.41
CA SER A 8 12.34 4.66 -5.55
C SER A 8 11.85 4.00 -6.83
N VAL A 9 10.71 4.47 -7.33
CA VAL A 9 10.14 3.96 -8.58
C VAL A 9 10.82 4.66 -9.75
N PRO A 10 11.45 3.92 -10.67
CA PRO A 10 12.13 4.49 -11.83
C PRO A 10 11.16 5.31 -12.70
N LYS A 11 11.67 6.41 -13.27
CA LYS A 11 10.89 7.26 -14.17
C LYS A 11 10.39 6.49 -15.40
N SER A 12 11.17 5.53 -15.90
CA SER A 12 10.78 4.63 -16.99
C SER A 12 9.53 3.81 -16.64
N THR A 13 9.45 3.27 -15.42
CA THR A 13 8.28 2.54 -14.92
C THR A 13 7.04 3.44 -14.87
N LEU A 14 7.18 4.66 -14.33
CA LEU A 14 6.08 5.63 -14.29
C LEU A 14 5.61 6.00 -15.69
N ASN A 15 6.54 6.25 -16.62
CA ASN A 15 6.22 6.56 -18.01
C ASN A 15 5.48 5.41 -18.70
N ASN A 16 5.87 4.16 -18.44
CA ASN A 16 5.18 2.98 -18.96
C ASN A 16 3.75 2.86 -18.42
N ILE A 17 3.55 3.14 -17.13
CA ILE A 17 2.22 3.17 -16.53
C ILE A 17 1.36 4.25 -17.21
N TYR A 18 1.87 5.48 -17.32
CA TYR A 18 1.15 6.58 -17.95
C TYR A 18 0.83 6.28 -19.42
N LYS A 19 1.76 5.65 -20.17
CA LYS A 19 1.52 5.21 -21.55
C LYS A 19 0.34 4.23 -21.61
N LYS A 20 0.32 3.20 -20.75
CA LYS A 20 -0.78 2.21 -20.67
C LYS A 20 -2.12 2.87 -20.33
N VAL A 21 -2.15 3.79 -19.37
CA VAL A 21 -3.39 4.49 -18.98
C VAL A 21 -3.91 5.36 -20.13
N ARG A 22 -3.02 6.07 -20.85
CA ARG A 22 -3.41 6.91 -22.02
C ARG A 22 -3.90 6.09 -23.21
N SER A 23 -3.31 4.91 -23.44
CA SER A 23 -3.66 4.03 -24.55
C SER A 23 -4.80 3.07 -24.23
N TYR A 24 -5.48 3.23 -23.07
CA TYR A 24 -6.56 2.35 -22.69
C TYR A 24 -7.72 2.41 -23.71
N PRO A 25 -8.21 1.27 -24.19
CA PRO A 25 -9.18 1.22 -25.30
C PRO A 25 -10.61 1.54 -24.83
N TRP A 26 -10.87 2.78 -24.45
CA TRP A 26 -12.17 3.22 -23.92
C TRP A 26 -13.36 2.90 -24.82
N LYS A 27 -13.15 2.84 -26.14
CA LYS A 27 -14.21 2.53 -27.10
C LYS A 27 -14.70 1.07 -27.02
N MET A 28 -13.89 0.19 -26.45
CA MET A 28 -14.22 -1.25 -26.31
C MET A 28 -15.00 -1.57 -25.03
N ILE A 29 -15.18 -0.60 -24.15
CA ILE A 29 -15.92 -0.77 -22.91
C ILE A 29 -17.34 -0.29 -23.12
N GLN A 30 -18.30 -1.10 -22.68
CA GLN A 30 -19.69 -0.70 -22.70
C GLN A 30 -19.90 0.53 -21.78
N ASN A 31 -20.40 1.62 -22.39
CA ASN A 31 -20.73 2.84 -21.65
C ASN A 31 -22.09 2.66 -20.98
N VAL A 32 -22.11 2.09 -19.80
CA VAL A 32 -23.31 2.01 -18.98
C VAL A 32 -23.38 3.27 -18.11
N ASN A 33 -24.43 4.05 -18.25
CA ASN A 33 -24.71 5.16 -17.36
C ASN A 33 -25.17 4.63 -16.01
N GLY A 34 -24.59 5.14 -14.91
CA GLY A 34 -24.91 4.70 -13.55
C GLY A 34 -23.78 3.95 -12.87
N TRP A 35 -24.08 3.42 -11.67
CA TRP A 35 -23.16 2.69 -10.80
C TRP A 35 -23.65 1.28 -10.48
N GLU A 36 -24.79 0.86 -11.06
CA GLU A 36 -25.47 -0.40 -10.71
C GLU A 36 -24.63 -1.64 -11.02
N TYR A 37 -23.80 -1.54 -12.08
CA TYR A 37 -22.96 -2.66 -12.52
C TYR A 37 -21.48 -2.48 -12.20
N GLY A 38 -21.13 -1.48 -11.41
CA GLY A 38 -19.76 -1.16 -11.04
C GLY A 38 -19.39 0.30 -11.24
N THR A 39 -18.11 0.57 -11.45
CA THR A 39 -17.61 1.94 -11.58
C THR A 39 -18.16 2.63 -12.83
N ASN A 40 -18.78 3.80 -12.65
CA ASN A 40 -19.30 4.62 -13.74
C ASN A 40 -18.20 4.93 -14.77
N TYR A 41 -18.49 4.70 -16.04
CA TYR A 41 -17.57 4.87 -17.17
C TYR A 41 -16.96 6.28 -17.23
N ASN A 42 -17.80 7.32 -17.17
CA ASN A 42 -17.35 8.71 -17.28
C ASN A 42 -16.47 9.10 -16.08
N PHE A 43 -16.82 8.63 -14.88
CA PHE A 43 -16.03 8.83 -13.68
C PHE A 43 -14.65 8.17 -13.80
N LEU A 44 -14.59 6.91 -14.24
CA LEU A 44 -13.33 6.19 -14.44
C LEU A 44 -12.43 6.87 -15.47
N LYS A 45 -13.01 7.33 -16.58
CA LYS A 45 -12.30 8.10 -17.61
C LYS A 45 -11.74 9.41 -17.06
N LYS A 46 -12.54 10.15 -16.27
CA LYS A 46 -12.11 11.39 -15.61
C LYS A 46 -10.96 11.16 -14.62
N ILE A 47 -11.03 10.12 -13.80
CA ILE A 47 -9.95 9.74 -12.86
C ILE A 47 -8.69 9.34 -13.62
N SER A 48 -8.81 8.58 -14.70
CA SER A 48 -7.66 8.18 -15.52
C SER A 48 -6.96 9.40 -16.15
N GLN A 49 -7.72 10.38 -16.62
CA GLN A 49 -7.17 11.65 -17.12
C GLN A 49 -6.46 12.44 -16.01
N TYR A 50 -7.07 12.53 -14.82
CA TYR A 50 -6.44 13.16 -13.66
C TYR A 50 -5.12 12.46 -13.31
N TRP A 51 -5.10 11.13 -13.30
CA TRP A 51 -3.91 10.34 -12.98
C TRP A 51 -2.73 10.67 -13.89
N VAL A 52 -2.93 10.74 -15.19
CA VAL A 52 -1.84 10.99 -16.14
C VAL A 52 -1.47 12.46 -16.32
N SER A 53 -2.30 13.40 -15.84
CA SER A 53 -2.09 14.84 -16.05
C SER A 53 -1.76 15.63 -14.78
N LYS A 54 -2.30 15.24 -13.63
CA LYS A 54 -2.22 16.02 -12.38
C LYS A 54 -1.64 15.26 -11.20
N TYR A 55 -1.77 13.91 -11.17
CA TYR A 55 -1.28 13.13 -10.06
C TYR A 55 0.25 13.07 -10.05
N ASN A 56 0.85 13.37 -8.90
CA ASN A 56 2.29 13.37 -8.71
C ASN A 56 2.71 12.23 -7.80
N TRP A 57 3.16 11.11 -8.42
CA TRP A 57 3.69 9.97 -7.69
C TRP A 57 4.85 10.33 -6.76
N LYS A 58 5.76 11.23 -7.18
CA LYS A 58 6.95 11.58 -6.39
C LYS A 58 6.59 12.21 -5.05
N LYS A 59 5.54 13.04 -5.01
CA LYS A 59 5.00 13.59 -3.76
C LYS A 59 4.55 12.48 -2.83
N PHE A 60 3.87 11.47 -3.37
CA PHE A 60 3.37 10.35 -2.62
C PHE A 60 4.49 9.40 -2.16
N GLU A 61 5.46 9.09 -3.04
CA GLU A 61 6.66 8.33 -2.74
C GLU A 61 7.45 8.97 -1.58
N ASN A 62 7.57 10.30 -1.56
CA ASN A 62 8.20 11.03 -0.47
C ASN A 62 7.41 10.89 0.85
N LYS A 63 6.07 10.90 0.80
CA LYS A 63 5.23 10.66 1.99
C LYS A 63 5.47 9.27 2.57
N ILE A 64 5.54 8.22 1.75
CA ILE A 64 5.83 6.87 2.24
C ILE A 64 7.26 6.79 2.79
N ASN A 65 8.23 7.43 2.11
CA ASN A 65 9.63 7.44 2.52
C ASN A 65 9.91 8.30 3.77
N SER A 66 8.94 9.10 4.25
CA SER A 66 9.07 9.77 5.55
C SER A 66 8.96 8.80 6.73
N PHE A 67 8.45 7.60 6.49
CA PHE A 67 8.45 6.48 7.43
C PHE A 67 9.69 5.62 7.23
N LYS A 68 10.06 4.88 8.28
CA LYS A 68 11.16 3.91 8.21
C LYS A 68 10.69 2.65 7.50
N ASN A 69 11.10 2.49 6.26
CA ASN A 69 10.80 1.33 5.43
C ASN A 69 11.92 0.31 5.51
N TYR A 70 11.56 -0.97 5.50
CA TYR A 70 12.48 -2.11 5.60
C TYR A 70 12.10 -3.21 4.62
N LYS A 71 13.09 -4.07 4.33
CA LYS A 71 12.87 -5.37 3.68
C LYS A 71 13.56 -6.47 4.48
N THR A 72 12.93 -7.64 4.49
CA THR A 72 13.50 -8.88 5.03
C THR A 72 13.06 -10.05 4.17
N ASN A 73 13.81 -11.16 4.22
CA ASN A 73 13.38 -12.41 3.60
C ASN A 73 12.69 -13.26 4.67
N VAL A 74 11.51 -13.77 4.35
CA VAL A 74 10.73 -14.71 5.14
C VAL A 74 10.31 -15.83 4.19
N ASP A 75 10.82 -17.03 4.39
CA ASP A 75 10.50 -18.23 3.59
C ASP A 75 10.61 -18.00 2.07
N GLY A 76 11.68 -17.33 1.64
CA GLY A 76 11.93 -17.01 0.22
C GLY A 76 11.23 -15.77 -0.30
N ILE A 77 10.32 -15.17 0.47
CA ILE A 77 9.60 -13.96 0.10
C ILE A 77 10.35 -12.72 0.59
N ASN A 78 10.68 -11.80 -0.29
CA ASN A 78 11.20 -10.48 0.11
C ASN A 78 10.03 -9.61 0.57
N LEU A 79 9.83 -9.57 1.89
CA LEU A 79 8.76 -8.84 2.54
C LEU A 79 9.19 -7.41 2.83
N HIS A 80 8.44 -6.45 2.31
CA HIS A 80 8.52 -5.04 2.67
C HIS A 80 7.64 -4.74 3.87
N PHE A 81 8.09 -3.85 4.77
CA PHE A 81 7.26 -3.34 5.87
C PHE A 81 7.72 -1.96 6.32
N ILE A 82 6.77 -1.19 6.85
CA ILE A 82 7.02 0.04 7.62
C ILE A 82 7.14 -0.37 9.08
N LYS A 83 8.12 0.20 9.80
CA LYS A 83 8.24 0.05 11.25
C LYS A 83 8.42 1.42 11.89
N GLU A 84 7.53 1.75 12.81
CA GLU A 84 7.64 2.95 13.64
C GLU A 84 7.73 2.54 15.11
N LYS A 85 8.81 2.97 15.79
CA LYS A 85 9.07 2.62 17.16
C LYS A 85 8.49 3.67 18.10
N SER A 86 7.77 3.24 19.12
CA SER A 86 7.29 4.09 20.20
C SER A 86 8.44 4.61 21.06
N LYS A 87 8.19 5.71 21.75
CA LYS A 87 9.03 6.19 22.87
C LYS A 87 8.76 5.47 24.19
N ASN A 88 7.64 4.73 24.29
CA ASN A 88 7.33 3.92 25.43
C ASN A 88 8.35 2.78 25.59
N PRO A 89 9.14 2.72 26.68
CA PRO A 89 10.14 1.65 26.87
C PRO A 89 9.48 0.28 27.08
N LYS A 90 8.20 0.24 27.45
CA LYS A 90 7.37 -0.98 27.62
C LYS A 90 6.38 -1.17 26.47
N SER A 91 6.64 -0.54 25.30
CA SER A 91 5.76 -0.66 24.15
C SER A 91 5.58 -2.12 23.71
N ARG A 92 4.35 -2.47 23.35
CA ARG A 92 4.05 -3.76 22.73
C ARG A 92 4.08 -3.62 21.22
N PRO A 93 4.50 -4.67 20.47
CA PRO A 93 4.40 -4.67 19.02
C PRO A 93 2.93 -4.71 18.58
N LEU A 94 2.59 -3.90 17.61
CA LEU A 94 1.28 -3.87 16.96
C LEU A 94 1.47 -4.10 15.46
N LEU A 95 0.89 -5.21 14.97
CA LEU A 95 0.91 -5.56 13.56
C LEU A 95 -0.38 -5.09 12.89
N LEU A 96 -0.26 -4.25 11.84
CA LEU A 96 -1.38 -3.78 11.04
C LEU A 96 -1.32 -4.44 9.66
N LEU A 97 -2.33 -5.23 9.34
CA LEU A 97 -2.44 -5.94 8.07
C LEU A 97 -3.51 -5.28 7.19
N HIS A 98 -3.12 -4.88 5.98
CA HIS A 98 -4.10 -4.38 5.01
C HIS A 98 -4.89 -5.52 4.38
N GLY A 99 -6.07 -5.21 3.85
CA GLY A 99 -6.92 -6.15 3.10
C GLY A 99 -6.73 -6.07 1.58
N TRP A 100 -7.62 -6.71 0.84
CA TRP A 100 -7.72 -6.59 -0.60
C TRP A 100 -8.97 -5.76 -0.97
N PRO A 101 -8.88 -4.82 -1.87
CA PRO A 101 -7.72 -4.29 -2.60
C PRO A 101 -7.05 -3.16 -1.80
N GLY A 102 -6.02 -3.45 -1.04
CA GLY A 102 -5.40 -2.50 -0.15
C GLY A 102 -3.88 -2.48 -0.18
N SER A 103 -3.29 -1.67 0.70
CA SER A 103 -1.83 -1.59 0.87
C SER A 103 -1.48 -0.87 2.18
N VAL A 104 -0.18 -0.84 2.52
CA VAL A 104 0.35 -0.11 3.68
C VAL A 104 -0.07 1.37 3.72
N ILE A 105 -0.49 1.92 2.58
CA ILE A 105 -0.92 3.32 2.42
C ILE A 105 -2.12 3.66 3.29
N GLU A 106 -3.01 2.70 3.54
CA GLU A 106 -4.20 2.88 4.38
C GLU A 106 -3.86 3.28 5.82
N PHE A 107 -2.66 2.90 6.28
CA PHE A 107 -2.24 3.11 7.66
C PHE A 107 -1.34 4.34 7.88
N LEU A 108 -0.89 5.04 6.81
CA LEU A 108 0.09 6.13 6.95
C LEU A 108 -0.34 7.23 7.91
N ASP A 109 -1.63 7.52 8.00
CA ASP A 109 -2.14 8.59 8.87
C ASP A 109 -2.40 8.12 10.31
N ILE A 110 -2.52 6.81 10.55
CA ILE A 110 -2.73 6.24 11.88
C ILE A 110 -1.43 5.78 12.55
N ILE A 111 -0.41 5.37 11.78
CA ILE A 111 0.89 4.93 12.32
C ILE A 111 1.45 5.92 13.35
N PRO A 112 1.58 7.24 13.06
CA PRO A 112 2.16 8.17 14.03
C PRO A 112 1.29 8.36 15.27
N LYS A 113 -0.02 8.20 15.18
CA LYS A 113 -0.94 8.31 16.31
C LYS A 113 -0.81 7.12 17.26
N LEU A 114 -0.57 5.93 16.71
CA LEU A 114 -0.38 4.71 17.49
C LEU A 114 1.03 4.61 18.10
N ALA A 115 2.06 5.08 17.36
CA ALA A 115 3.43 5.01 17.84
C ALA A 115 3.81 6.17 18.78
N HIS A 116 3.21 7.34 18.57
CA HIS A 116 3.54 8.59 19.28
C HIS A 116 2.27 9.31 19.75
N PRO A 117 1.40 8.66 20.56
CA PRO A 117 0.14 9.23 21.01
C PRO A 117 0.33 10.56 21.76
N GLU A 118 1.47 10.76 22.40
CA GLU A 118 1.81 12.01 23.11
C GLU A 118 1.80 13.25 22.19
N LYS A 119 1.96 13.08 20.89
CA LYS A 119 1.88 14.18 19.92
C LYS A 119 0.44 14.52 19.51
N TYR A 120 -0.52 13.71 19.96
CA TYR A 120 -1.93 13.79 19.57
C TYR A 120 -2.87 13.85 20.80
N GLY A 121 -2.34 14.25 21.98
CA GLY A 121 -3.12 14.38 23.19
C GLY A 121 -3.24 13.13 24.06
N GLY A 122 -2.58 12.02 23.67
CA GLY A 122 -2.48 10.80 24.46
C GLY A 122 -1.25 10.78 25.37
N LYS A 123 -0.93 9.63 25.95
CA LYS A 123 0.23 9.42 26.83
C LYS A 123 1.28 8.56 26.15
N ILE A 124 2.56 8.73 26.55
CA ILE A 124 3.68 7.91 26.02
C ILE A 124 3.43 6.42 26.30
N GLU A 125 2.86 6.09 27.43
CA GLU A 125 2.57 4.72 27.88
C GLU A 125 1.58 3.99 26.97
N ASP A 126 0.74 4.72 26.23
CA ASP A 126 -0.24 4.17 25.27
C ASP A 126 0.39 3.82 23.91
N GLY A 127 1.66 4.16 23.70
CA GLY A 127 2.34 3.98 22.42
C GLY A 127 2.73 2.54 22.12
N PHE A 128 2.56 2.13 20.85
CA PHE A 128 2.90 0.82 20.32
C PHE A 128 4.12 0.88 19.37
N ASP A 129 4.89 -0.19 19.32
CA ASP A 129 5.84 -0.42 18.23
C ASP A 129 5.05 -0.92 17.01
N VAL A 130 4.76 -0.03 16.07
CA VAL A 130 3.88 -0.32 14.94
C VAL A 130 4.66 -0.96 13.79
N ILE A 131 4.15 -2.07 13.26
CA ILE A 131 4.71 -2.80 12.11
C ILE A 131 3.59 -2.96 11.08
N VAL A 132 3.86 -2.53 9.83
CA VAL A 132 2.89 -2.55 8.74
C VAL A 132 3.52 -3.20 7.51
N PRO A 133 3.36 -4.51 7.30
CA PRO A 133 3.89 -5.17 6.11
C PRO A 133 3.04 -4.88 4.88
N SER A 134 3.69 -4.80 3.72
CA SER A 134 3.03 -5.09 2.45
C SER A 134 2.85 -6.60 2.36
N LEU A 135 1.60 -7.07 2.26
CA LEU A 135 1.35 -8.51 2.12
C LEU A 135 2.06 -9.07 0.88
N PRO A 136 2.41 -10.37 0.86
CA PRO A 136 3.05 -10.99 -0.30
C PRO A 136 2.29 -10.72 -1.59
N GLY A 137 2.98 -10.24 -2.63
CA GLY A 137 2.38 -9.86 -3.90
C GLY A 137 1.79 -8.46 -3.95
N PHE A 138 1.79 -7.71 -2.83
CA PHE A 138 1.30 -6.34 -2.76
C PHE A 138 2.43 -5.33 -2.53
N GLY A 139 2.20 -4.11 -2.99
CA GLY A 139 3.10 -2.99 -2.77
C GLY A 139 4.55 -3.28 -3.18
N PHE A 140 5.46 -3.37 -2.22
CA PHE A 140 6.89 -3.56 -2.45
C PHE A 140 7.42 -4.93 -2.00
N SER A 141 6.51 -5.86 -1.63
CA SER A 141 6.81 -7.28 -1.38
C SER A 141 6.78 -8.08 -2.68
N THR A 142 7.62 -9.12 -2.76
CA THR A 142 7.55 -10.04 -3.91
C THR A 142 6.33 -10.94 -3.80
N PRO A 143 5.72 -11.34 -4.94
CA PRO A 143 4.69 -12.36 -4.93
C PRO A 143 5.27 -13.72 -4.51
N THR A 144 4.43 -14.55 -3.91
CA THR A 144 4.76 -15.97 -3.69
C THR A 144 4.61 -16.72 -5.01
N VAL A 145 5.47 -17.71 -5.25
CA VAL A 145 5.34 -18.62 -6.42
C VAL A 145 4.04 -19.45 -6.32
N SER A 146 3.52 -19.63 -5.09
CA SER A 146 2.34 -20.41 -4.77
C SER A 146 1.13 -19.57 -4.32
N TYR A 147 1.05 -18.31 -4.72
CA TYR A 147 -0.04 -17.39 -4.33
C TYR A 147 -1.45 -17.96 -4.66
N THR A 148 -1.59 -18.67 -5.78
CA THR A 148 -2.82 -19.37 -6.16
C THR A 148 -3.21 -20.47 -5.17
N HIS A 149 -2.25 -21.10 -4.50
CA HIS A 149 -2.52 -22.15 -3.50
C HIS A 149 -2.89 -21.60 -2.11
N LEU A 150 -2.51 -20.34 -1.79
CA LEU A 150 -2.87 -19.72 -0.52
C LEU A 150 -4.30 -19.12 -0.51
N THR A 151 -4.82 -18.75 -1.67
CA THR A 151 -6.16 -18.14 -1.77
C THR A 151 -7.28 -19.16 -2.00
N LEU A 152 -7.04 -20.23 -2.75
CA LEU A 152 -8.05 -21.26 -3.04
C LEU A 152 -8.59 -21.98 -1.80
N PRO A 153 -7.77 -22.42 -0.82
CA PRO A 153 -8.29 -23.07 0.38
C PRO A 153 -9.12 -22.15 1.28
N THR A 154 -8.88 -20.84 1.23
CA THR A 154 -9.60 -19.85 2.03
C THR A 154 -11.01 -19.59 1.46
N ILE A 155 -11.16 -19.61 0.15
CA ILE A 155 -12.45 -19.47 -0.54
C ILE A 155 -13.37 -20.69 -0.34
N LEU A 156 -12.77 -21.88 -0.17
CA LEU A 156 -13.52 -23.13 0.04
C LEU A 156 -13.93 -23.39 1.49
N ARG A 157 -13.59 -22.50 2.43
CA ARG A 157 -13.93 -22.63 3.86
C ARG A 157 -15.00 -21.64 4.34
N VAL A 158 -15.72 -20.99 3.43
CA VAL A 158 -16.89 -20.15 3.75
C VAL A 158 -18.16 -20.92 3.46
#